data_937f0639973c943670c27256bbbea7bd
#
_entry.id   937f0639973c943670c27256bbbea7bd
#
_cell.length_a   1.000
_cell.length_b   1.000
_cell.length_c   1.000
_cell.angle_alpha   90.00
_cell.angle_beta   90.00
_cell.angle_gamma   90.00
#
_symmetry.space_group_name_H-M   'P 1'
#
loop_
_entity.id
_entity.type
_entity.pdbx_description
1 polymer ?
#
loop_
_entity_poly.entity_id
_entity_poly.type
_entity_poly.pdbx_seq_one_letter_code
_entity_poly.pdbx_strand_id
1 'polypeptide(L)'
;MRQDLSRNWEILQDVHDTCEQLGLPEHEEFMTLRGPQISEWEPLPELKQLQLLYSEHPYWGRELRYFNDAPWWYKKEFELSLDATDRVELCFTNVDYYCKIWLNGVYLGSHEGYSAPFSFPLDEVVQRNGKNRLIVKVWSPWDEKVAGDRQEERTGAVYRNMVKGTYEHSDTFIQRDVNPVGIYGSVSLRIQKGTGFAENPEFSYQL
;
A
#
# COMPACT_ATOMS: atom_id res chain seq x y z
N MET A 1 -4.96 -18.24 14.14
CA MET A 1 -6.22 -17.87 13.45
C MET A 1 -5.90 -16.80 12.41
N ARG A 2 -6.68 -16.71 11.34
CA ARG A 2 -6.49 -15.65 10.31
C ARG A 2 -7.83 -14.95 10.09
N GLN A 3 -7.81 -13.62 10.06
CA GLN A 3 -8.97 -12.79 9.71
C GLN A 3 -8.68 -12.11 8.39
N ASP A 4 -9.54 -12.30 7.39
CA ASP A 4 -9.42 -11.65 6.08
C ASP A 4 -9.90 -10.19 6.17
N LEU A 5 -9.10 -9.28 5.63
CA LEU A 5 -9.40 -7.86 5.51
C LEU A 5 -9.47 -7.41 4.04
N SER A 6 -9.53 -8.32 3.06
CA SER A 6 -9.41 -7.98 1.64
C SER A 6 -10.65 -7.31 1.04
N ARG A 7 -11.74 -7.15 1.78
CA ARG A 7 -13.01 -6.57 1.28
C ARG A 7 -13.37 -5.27 2.00
N ASN A 8 -14.27 -4.51 1.39
CA ASN A 8 -14.85 -3.28 1.96
C ASN A 8 -13.77 -2.23 2.29
N TRP A 9 -12.94 -1.93 1.34
CA TRP A 9 -12.01 -0.84 1.38
C TRP A 9 -12.64 0.41 0.78
N GLU A 10 -12.11 1.55 1.17
CA GLU A 10 -12.36 2.83 0.53
C GLU A 10 -11.04 3.36 -0.02
N ILE A 11 -11.13 4.14 -1.10
CA ILE A 11 -9.98 4.70 -1.79
C ILE A 11 -10.13 6.21 -1.99
N LEU A 12 -9.01 6.90 -2.02
CA LEU A 12 -8.93 8.35 -2.28
C LEU A 12 -7.66 8.63 -3.09
N GLN A 13 -7.78 9.39 -4.16
CA GLN A 13 -6.61 9.90 -4.88
C GLN A 13 -6.14 11.23 -4.27
N ASP A 14 -4.87 11.32 -3.93
CA ASP A 14 -4.25 12.53 -3.39
C ASP A 14 -3.52 13.30 -4.51
N VAL A 15 -4.30 13.98 -5.33
CA VAL A 15 -3.82 14.67 -6.55
C VAL A 15 -2.67 15.64 -6.28
N HIS A 16 -2.58 16.18 -5.07
CA HIS A 16 -1.55 17.16 -4.70
C HIS A 16 -0.47 16.60 -3.76
N ASP A 17 -0.54 15.32 -3.41
CA ASP A 17 0.34 14.66 -2.42
C ASP A 17 0.44 15.45 -1.10
N THR A 18 -0.69 15.90 -0.59
CA THR A 18 -0.77 16.74 0.61
C THR A 18 -1.44 16.07 1.80
N CYS A 19 -2.13 14.97 1.59
CA CYS A 19 -2.94 14.33 2.62
C CYS A 19 -2.12 13.89 3.85
N GLU A 20 -0.88 13.44 3.65
CA GLU A 20 0.00 13.08 4.76
C GLU A 20 0.36 14.30 5.61
N GLN A 21 0.69 15.43 4.98
CA GLN A 21 1.02 16.70 5.66
C GLN A 21 -0.19 17.31 6.38
N LEU A 22 -1.39 17.05 5.88
CA LEU A 22 -2.64 17.50 6.48
C LEU A 22 -3.13 16.57 7.61
N GLY A 23 -2.41 15.51 7.91
CA GLY A 23 -2.72 14.60 9.02
C GLY A 23 -3.81 13.59 8.73
N LEU A 24 -4.02 13.19 7.47
CA LEU A 24 -5.04 12.20 7.11
C LEU A 24 -4.92 10.90 7.89
N PRO A 25 -3.71 10.35 8.13
CA PRO A 25 -3.59 9.10 8.87
C PRO A 25 -4.05 9.20 10.34
N GLU A 26 -3.86 10.36 10.97
CA GLU A 26 -4.08 10.58 12.40
C GLU A 26 -5.51 11.01 12.74
N HIS A 27 -6.19 11.70 11.83
CA HIS A 27 -7.47 12.35 12.11
C HIS A 27 -8.67 11.64 11.49
N GLU A 28 -9.66 11.28 12.30
CA GLU A 28 -10.93 10.73 11.81
C GLU A 28 -11.72 11.76 11.02
N GLU A 29 -11.67 13.03 11.44
CA GLU A 29 -12.38 14.14 10.84
C GLU A 29 -11.62 14.81 9.70
N PHE A 30 -10.68 14.11 9.09
CA PHE A 30 -9.92 14.64 7.95
C PHE A 30 -10.80 15.23 6.86
N MET A 31 -12.00 14.68 6.68
CA MET A 31 -12.99 15.16 5.74
C MET A 31 -13.39 16.63 5.96
N THR A 32 -13.29 17.13 7.18
CA THR A 32 -13.63 18.51 7.53
C THR A 32 -12.49 19.50 7.26
N LEU A 33 -11.26 18.99 7.12
CA LEU A 33 -10.08 19.81 6.81
C LEU A 33 -9.92 20.07 5.31
N ARG A 34 -10.85 19.58 4.49
CA ARG A 34 -10.76 19.65 3.04
C ARG A 34 -10.84 21.05 2.49
N GLY A 35 -9.90 21.35 1.64
CA GLY A 35 -10.13 22.29 0.57
C GLY A 35 -10.92 21.63 -0.59
N PRO A 36 -11.48 22.42 -1.51
CA PRO A 36 -12.28 21.92 -2.64
C PRO A 36 -11.52 21.04 -3.64
N GLN A 37 -10.30 20.70 -3.37
CA GLN A 37 -9.36 20.05 -4.29
C GLN A 37 -8.98 18.60 -3.89
N ILE A 38 -9.49 18.09 -2.75
CA ILE A 38 -9.23 16.71 -2.33
C ILE A 38 -10.47 15.87 -2.64
N SER A 39 -10.26 14.75 -3.32
CA SER A 39 -11.31 13.80 -3.65
C SER A 39 -11.97 13.21 -2.39
N GLU A 40 -13.20 12.76 -2.52
CA GLU A 40 -13.87 12.03 -1.43
C GLU A 40 -13.43 10.58 -1.38
N TRP A 41 -13.56 9.96 -0.19
CA TRP A 41 -13.42 8.53 -0.07
C TRP A 41 -14.51 7.83 -0.89
N GLU A 42 -14.09 6.93 -1.76
CA GLU A 42 -14.98 6.14 -2.61
C GLU A 42 -14.84 4.65 -2.26
N PRO A 43 -15.93 3.88 -2.31
CA PRO A 43 -15.85 2.44 -2.13
C PRO A 43 -14.96 1.81 -3.19
N LEU A 44 -14.00 0.98 -2.77
CA LEU A 44 -13.17 0.20 -3.67
C LEU A 44 -13.83 -1.16 -3.92
N PRO A 45 -14.10 -1.55 -5.17
CA PRO A 45 -14.80 -2.80 -5.49
C PRO A 45 -14.05 -4.04 -5.01
N GLU A 46 -12.75 -4.08 -5.24
CA GLU A 46 -11.86 -5.17 -4.84
C GLU A 46 -10.41 -4.68 -4.73
N LEU A 47 -9.55 -5.44 -4.06
CA LEU A 47 -8.11 -5.18 -4.06
C LEU A 47 -7.49 -5.72 -5.36
N LYS A 48 -7.01 -4.80 -6.19
CA LYS A 48 -6.43 -5.08 -7.51
C LYS A 48 -5.60 -3.88 -7.96
N GLN A 49 -4.75 -4.05 -8.95
CA GLN A 49 -4.10 -2.89 -9.58
C GLN A 49 -5.15 -1.95 -10.14
N LEU A 50 -4.99 -0.66 -9.88
CA LEU A 50 -6.01 0.35 -10.17
C LEU A 50 -6.32 0.47 -11.66
N GLN A 51 -5.32 0.29 -12.52
CA GLN A 51 -5.50 0.26 -13.97
C GLN A 51 -6.50 -0.82 -14.41
N LEU A 52 -6.47 -1.98 -13.74
CA LEU A 52 -7.39 -3.08 -14.06
C LEU A 52 -8.82 -2.83 -13.58
N LEU A 53 -9.01 -1.93 -12.60
CA LEU A 53 -10.33 -1.60 -12.06
C LEU A 53 -11.01 -0.45 -12.80
N TYR A 54 -10.22 0.53 -13.23
CA TYR A 54 -10.75 1.82 -13.66
C TYR A 54 -10.44 2.19 -15.10
N SER A 55 -9.71 1.34 -15.85
CA SER A 55 -9.45 1.57 -17.28
C SER A 55 -10.11 0.52 -18.15
N GLU A 56 -10.71 0.96 -19.25
CA GLU A 56 -11.23 0.07 -20.31
C GLU A 56 -10.08 -0.65 -21.04
N HIS A 57 -8.91 -0.01 -21.10
CA HIS A 57 -7.71 -0.53 -21.77
C HIS A 57 -6.53 -0.60 -20.80
N PRO A 58 -6.52 -1.53 -19.83
CA PRO A 58 -5.57 -1.50 -18.72
C PRO A 58 -4.11 -1.85 -19.10
N TYR A 59 -3.82 -2.14 -20.35
CA TYR A 59 -2.51 -2.61 -20.80
C TYR A 59 -1.79 -1.67 -21.76
N TRP A 60 -2.45 -0.61 -22.24
CA TRP A 60 -1.84 0.37 -23.13
C TRP A 60 -2.63 1.69 -23.13
N GLY A 61 -1.92 2.75 -23.45
CA GLY A 61 -2.47 4.09 -23.55
C GLY A 61 -1.86 5.05 -22.54
N ARG A 62 -1.61 6.29 -22.95
CA ARG A 62 -0.98 7.31 -22.10
C ARG A 62 -1.86 7.73 -20.93
N GLU A 63 -3.16 7.55 -21.04
CA GLU A 63 -4.12 7.78 -19.98
C GLU A 63 -3.84 6.93 -18.74
N LEU A 64 -3.17 5.79 -18.88
CA LEU A 64 -2.79 4.95 -17.75
C LEU A 64 -1.78 5.61 -16.82
N ARG A 65 -1.06 6.62 -17.26
CA ARG A 65 -0.12 7.40 -16.45
C ARG A 65 -0.81 8.17 -15.34
N TYR A 66 -2.09 8.50 -15.53
CA TYR A 66 -2.93 9.13 -14.51
C TYR A 66 -2.88 8.41 -13.16
N PHE A 67 -2.80 7.09 -13.16
CA PHE A 67 -2.77 6.30 -11.93
C PHE A 67 -1.44 6.46 -11.15
N ASN A 68 -0.41 6.97 -11.81
CA ASN A 68 0.93 7.12 -11.25
C ASN A 68 1.30 8.57 -10.94
N ASP A 69 0.47 9.53 -11.35
CA ASP A 69 0.75 10.96 -11.18
C ASP A 69 0.62 11.41 -9.72
N ALA A 70 -0.12 10.66 -8.92
CA ALA A 70 -0.39 10.99 -7.53
C ALA A 70 -0.51 9.73 -6.66
N PRO A 71 -0.27 9.84 -5.33
CA PRO A 71 -0.52 8.75 -4.41
C PRO A 71 -2.00 8.41 -4.27
N TRP A 72 -2.25 7.17 -3.90
CA TRP A 72 -3.56 6.63 -3.58
C TRP A 72 -3.61 6.23 -2.12
N TRP A 73 -4.66 6.66 -1.43
CA TRP A 73 -4.90 6.34 -0.05
C TRP A 73 -5.99 5.29 0.05
N TYR A 74 -5.76 4.29 0.87
CA TYR A 74 -6.67 3.19 1.16
C TYR A 74 -7.08 3.26 2.62
N LYS A 75 -8.37 3.10 2.89
CA LYS A 75 -8.93 3.06 4.24
C LYS A 75 -9.67 1.76 4.45
N LYS A 76 -9.45 1.14 5.61
CA LYS A 76 -10.15 -0.05 6.06
C LYS A 76 -10.49 0.08 7.53
N GLU A 77 -11.77 -0.07 7.86
CA GLU A 77 -12.21 -0.26 9.23
C GLU A 77 -12.49 -1.74 9.51
N PHE A 78 -12.14 -2.19 10.71
CA PHE A 78 -12.41 -3.55 11.16
C PHE A 78 -12.52 -3.58 12.68
N GLU A 79 -13.21 -4.62 13.19
CA GLU A 79 -13.38 -4.85 14.61
C GLU A 79 -12.62 -6.09 15.05
N LEU A 80 -12.14 -6.05 16.29
CA LEU A 80 -11.48 -7.16 16.94
C LEU A 80 -12.09 -7.46 18.29
N SER A 81 -11.95 -8.73 18.70
CA SER A 81 -12.19 -9.19 20.06
C SER A 81 -11.07 -10.17 20.41
N LEU A 82 -10.10 -9.71 21.19
CA LEU A 82 -8.86 -10.41 21.48
C LEU A 82 -8.59 -10.45 22.98
N ASP A 83 -7.99 -11.53 23.41
CA ASP A 83 -7.46 -11.64 24.76
C ASP A 83 -6.15 -10.85 24.92
N ALA A 84 -5.80 -10.51 26.16
CA ALA A 84 -4.60 -9.72 26.45
C ALA A 84 -3.30 -10.43 26.01
N THR A 85 -3.32 -11.76 25.96
CA THR A 85 -2.18 -12.61 25.60
C THR A 85 -2.09 -12.93 24.12
N ASP A 86 -3.09 -12.55 23.32
CA ASP A 86 -3.06 -12.78 21.87
C ASP A 86 -2.06 -11.86 21.19
N ARG A 87 -1.30 -12.39 20.25
CA ARG A 87 -0.45 -11.58 19.35
C ARG A 87 -1.13 -11.39 18.01
N VAL A 88 -0.99 -10.20 17.45
CA VAL A 88 -1.64 -9.82 16.19
C VAL A 88 -0.61 -9.22 15.24
N GLU A 89 -0.67 -9.67 14.01
CA GLU A 89 0.19 -9.19 12.93
C GLU A 89 -0.65 -8.88 11.70
N LEU A 90 -0.43 -7.70 11.11
CA LEU A 90 -1.00 -7.29 9.83
C LEU A 90 -0.13 -7.82 8.70
N CYS A 91 -0.73 -8.57 7.79
CA CYS A 91 -0.02 -9.21 6.69
C CYS A 91 -0.56 -8.72 5.34
N PHE A 92 0.35 -8.33 4.46
CA PHE A 92 0.09 -8.04 3.06
C PHE A 92 0.79 -9.08 2.19
N THR A 93 0.11 -9.55 1.14
CA THR A 93 0.79 -10.43 0.17
C THR A 93 1.44 -9.63 -0.94
N ASN A 94 0.78 -8.60 -1.46
CA ASN A 94 1.31 -7.83 -2.58
C ASN A 94 0.78 -6.38 -2.57
N VAL A 95 1.69 -5.44 -2.68
CA VAL A 95 1.40 -4.01 -2.90
C VAL A 95 2.33 -3.51 -4.00
N ASP A 96 1.85 -2.72 -4.90
CA ASP A 96 2.62 -2.18 -6.01
C ASP A 96 2.59 -0.63 -5.97
N TYR A 97 3.63 0.11 -5.68
CA TYR A 97 5.02 -0.33 -5.48
C TYR A 97 5.53 0.09 -4.09
N TYR A 98 5.45 1.38 -3.76
CA TYR A 98 5.74 1.91 -2.44
C TYR A 98 4.48 1.97 -1.61
N CYS A 99 4.58 1.70 -0.32
CA CYS A 99 3.52 2.02 0.61
C CYS A 99 4.02 2.47 1.97
N LYS A 100 3.17 3.24 2.66
CA LYS A 100 3.27 3.59 4.06
C LYS A 100 1.98 3.16 4.76
N ILE A 101 2.08 2.68 5.98
CA ILE A 101 0.96 2.08 6.70
C ILE A 101 0.80 2.71 8.08
N TRP A 102 -0.43 3.01 8.47
CA TRP A 102 -0.82 3.49 9.80
C TRP A 102 -1.99 2.67 10.32
N LEU A 103 -1.98 2.41 11.62
CA LEU A 103 -3.11 1.83 12.34
C LEU A 103 -3.49 2.77 13.49
N ASN A 104 -4.76 3.16 13.57
CA ASN A 104 -5.30 4.05 14.60
C ASN A 104 -4.50 5.37 14.75
N GLY A 105 -3.97 5.89 13.63
CA GLY A 105 -3.14 7.10 13.60
C GLY A 105 -1.65 6.86 13.88
N VAL A 106 -1.26 5.66 14.26
CA VAL A 106 0.15 5.33 14.55
C VAL A 106 0.83 4.77 13.30
N TYR A 107 1.95 5.35 12.91
CA TYR A 107 2.77 4.87 11.79
C TYR A 107 3.42 3.53 12.13
N LEU A 108 3.16 2.51 11.31
CA LEU A 108 3.72 1.17 11.47
C LEU A 108 5.01 0.96 10.71
N GLY A 109 5.12 1.58 9.54
CA GLY A 109 6.27 1.41 8.65
C GLY A 109 5.93 1.57 7.18
N SER A 110 6.91 1.25 6.35
CA SER A 110 6.82 1.31 4.88
C SER A 110 7.32 0.03 4.25
N HIS A 111 6.91 -0.20 3.00
CA HIS A 111 7.43 -1.28 2.18
C HIS A 111 7.67 -0.77 0.76
N GLU A 112 8.69 -1.34 0.13
CA GLU A 112 9.05 -1.14 -1.26
C GLU A 112 9.10 -2.49 -1.97
N GLY A 113 8.50 -2.57 -3.15
CA GLY A 113 8.46 -3.77 -3.96
C GLY A 113 7.05 -4.22 -4.28
N TYR A 114 6.91 -5.12 -5.23
CA TYR A 114 5.58 -5.54 -5.73
C TYR A 114 5.27 -7.01 -5.50
N SER A 115 6.25 -7.87 -5.26
CA SER A 115 6.05 -9.32 -5.23
C SER A 115 6.26 -9.96 -3.86
N ALA A 116 7.00 -9.30 -2.96
CA ALA A 116 7.32 -9.85 -1.66
C ALA A 116 6.19 -9.60 -0.65
N PRO A 117 5.71 -10.62 0.08
CA PRO A 117 4.82 -10.41 1.20
C PRO A 117 5.57 -9.75 2.37
N PHE A 118 4.86 -8.96 3.15
CA PHE A 118 5.39 -8.30 4.33
C PHE A 118 4.36 -8.21 5.43
N SER A 119 4.82 -7.92 6.65
CA SER A 119 3.93 -7.82 7.81
C SER A 119 4.44 -6.85 8.87
N PHE A 120 3.51 -6.42 9.73
CA PHE A 120 3.79 -5.53 10.87
C PHE A 120 3.13 -6.08 12.14
N PRO A 121 3.86 -6.15 13.27
CA PRO A 121 3.25 -6.47 14.56
C PRO A 121 2.33 -5.32 14.99
N LEU A 122 1.18 -5.67 15.55
CA LEU A 122 0.17 -4.71 15.97
C LEU A 122 -0.06 -4.63 17.47
N ASP A 123 0.62 -5.44 18.25
CA ASP A 123 0.33 -5.70 19.67
C ASP A 123 0.22 -4.42 20.52
N GLU A 124 1.00 -3.39 20.19
CA GLU A 124 1.07 -2.13 20.93
C GLU A 124 0.06 -1.06 20.44
N VAL A 125 -0.47 -1.21 19.22
CA VAL A 125 -1.26 -0.16 18.57
C VAL A 125 -2.70 -0.57 18.27
N VAL A 126 -2.99 -1.87 18.30
CA VAL A 126 -4.32 -2.40 18.02
C VAL A 126 -5.28 -2.18 19.17
N GLN A 127 -6.48 -1.71 18.87
CA GLN A 127 -7.59 -1.75 19.81
C GLN A 127 -8.13 -3.18 19.87
N ARG A 128 -7.79 -3.88 20.96
CA ARG A 128 -8.05 -5.33 21.13
C ARG A 128 -9.52 -5.69 21.16
N ASN A 129 -10.36 -4.79 21.68
CA ASN A 129 -11.80 -4.97 21.76
C ASN A 129 -12.49 -3.70 21.26
N GLY A 130 -12.72 -3.65 19.94
CA GLY A 130 -13.35 -2.51 19.32
C GLY A 130 -12.91 -2.28 17.88
N LYS A 131 -13.20 -1.07 17.42
CA LYS A 131 -12.92 -0.64 16.04
C LYS A 131 -11.48 -0.23 15.86
N ASN A 132 -10.92 -0.62 14.75
CA ASN A 132 -9.60 -0.23 14.28
C ASN A 132 -9.71 0.41 12.91
N ARG A 133 -8.87 1.41 12.65
CA ARG A 133 -8.78 2.11 11.37
C ARG A 133 -7.38 1.92 10.79
N LEU A 134 -7.31 1.24 9.66
CA LEU A 134 -6.11 1.02 8.88
C LEU A 134 -6.08 2.00 7.71
N ILE A 135 -4.99 2.72 7.57
CA ILE A 135 -4.73 3.66 6.47
C ILE A 135 -3.45 3.21 5.76
N VAL A 136 -3.50 3.17 4.44
CA VAL A 136 -2.34 2.80 3.60
C VAL A 136 -2.21 3.82 2.48
N LYS A 137 -1.05 4.47 2.37
CA LYS A 137 -0.66 5.29 1.22
C LYS A 137 0.10 4.40 0.25
N VAL A 138 -0.30 4.41 -1.03
CA VAL A 138 0.35 3.61 -2.09
C VAL A 138 0.69 4.52 -3.26
N TRP A 139 1.89 4.39 -3.79
CA TRP A 139 2.30 5.12 -4.99
C TRP A 139 3.33 4.32 -5.80
N SER A 140 3.35 4.58 -7.09
CA SER A 140 4.27 3.95 -8.03
C SER A 140 4.61 4.97 -9.12
N PRO A 141 5.58 5.88 -8.88
CA PRO A 141 5.88 6.97 -9.79
C PRO A 141 6.49 6.43 -11.09
N TRP A 142 6.31 7.20 -12.17
CA TRP A 142 6.97 6.93 -13.45
C TRP A 142 8.45 7.24 -13.39
N ASP A 143 8.79 8.37 -12.78
CA ASP A 143 10.15 8.85 -12.66
C ASP A 143 10.55 8.94 -11.20
N GLU A 144 11.60 8.23 -10.82
CA GLU A 144 12.30 8.53 -9.59
C GLU A 144 13.37 9.58 -9.89
N LYS A 145 13.22 10.75 -9.31
CA LYS A 145 14.27 11.75 -9.26
C LYS A 145 15.38 11.25 -8.34
N VAL A 146 16.40 10.66 -8.90
CA VAL A 146 17.62 10.37 -8.15
C VAL A 146 18.35 11.71 -7.96
N ALA A 147 18.52 12.13 -6.71
CA ALA A 147 19.21 13.36 -6.40
C ALA A 147 20.63 13.35 -7.01
N GLY A 148 20.92 14.30 -7.90
CA GLY A 148 22.21 14.46 -8.55
C GLY A 148 22.33 13.84 -9.96
N ASP A 149 21.30 13.26 -10.48
CA ASP A 149 21.31 12.78 -11.88
C ASP A 149 20.89 13.92 -12.83
N ARG A 150 21.66 14.10 -13.91
CA ARG A 150 21.35 15.06 -15.00
C ARG A 150 20.16 14.63 -15.87
N GLN A 151 19.31 13.79 -15.33
CA GLN A 151 18.16 13.21 -16.00
C GLN A 151 17.03 14.21 -16.26
N GLU A 152 17.09 15.42 -15.69
CA GLU A 152 16.15 16.50 -15.97
C GLU A 152 16.15 16.94 -17.44
N GLU A 153 17.20 16.61 -18.20
CA GLU A 153 17.31 16.96 -19.61
C GLU A 153 16.82 15.86 -20.58
N ARG A 154 16.49 14.67 -20.08
CA ARG A 154 16.02 13.57 -20.91
C ARG A 154 14.50 13.47 -20.88
N THR A 155 13.88 14.33 -21.66
CA THR A 155 12.45 14.24 -21.91
C THR A 155 12.07 12.89 -22.50
N GLY A 156 11.35 12.07 -21.72
CA GLY A 156 10.66 10.89 -22.18
C GLY A 156 11.32 9.55 -21.91
N ALA A 157 12.45 9.48 -21.22
CA ALA A 157 13.01 8.21 -20.78
C ALA A 157 12.64 7.96 -19.30
N VAL A 158 11.76 7.03 -19.08
CA VAL A 158 11.49 6.51 -17.74
C VAL A 158 12.58 5.51 -17.40
N TYR A 159 13.54 5.95 -16.62
CA TYR A 159 14.50 5.05 -16.02
C TYR A 159 13.94 4.53 -14.70
N ARG A 160 13.12 3.52 -14.79
CA ARG A 160 12.94 2.68 -13.64
C ARG A 160 14.10 1.75 -13.60
N ASN A 161 14.98 2.05 -12.70
CA ASN A 161 16.05 1.14 -12.36
C ASN A 161 15.45 -0.21 -12.04
N MET A 162 15.37 -1.09 -13.05
CA MET A 162 15.17 -2.53 -12.90
C MET A 162 14.40 -3.06 -11.68
N VAL A 163 13.62 -2.19 -11.06
CA VAL A 163 12.97 -2.44 -9.79
C VAL A 163 11.78 -3.36 -9.97
N LYS A 164 11.10 -3.28 -11.11
CA LYS A 164 9.95 -4.13 -11.43
C LYS A 164 10.26 -5.34 -12.32
N GLY A 165 11.49 -5.78 -12.32
CA GLY A 165 11.89 -7.02 -12.98
C GLY A 165 11.95 -6.95 -14.51
N THR A 166 11.86 -8.10 -15.15
CA THR A 166 12.11 -8.31 -16.58
C THR A 166 11.19 -7.54 -17.54
N TYR A 167 10.12 -6.96 -17.05
CA TYR A 167 9.17 -6.21 -17.88
C TYR A 167 9.67 -4.81 -18.26
N GLU A 168 10.69 -4.34 -17.61
CA GLU A 168 11.29 -3.03 -17.86
C GLU A 168 12.53 -3.10 -18.76
N HIS A 169 12.79 -4.27 -19.31
CA HIS A 169 13.87 -4.43 -20.27
C HIS A 169 13.48 -3.93 -21.65
N SER A 170 14.39 -3.26 -22.27
CA SER A 170 14.35 -2.91 -23.71
C SER A 170 13.34 -1.83 -24.10
N ASP A 171 13.22 -0.85 -23.32
CA ASP A 171 12.35 0.28 -23.60
C ASP A 171 12.78 1.12 -24.79
N THR A 172 13.79 0.69 -25.48
CA THR A 172 14.31 1.32 -26.68
C THR A 172 13.33 1.33 -27.84
N PHE A 173 12.36 0.42 -27.89
CA PHE A 173 11.50 0.27 -29.07
C PHE A 173 9.99 0.37 -28.77
N ILE A 174 9.54 0.18 -27.54
CA ILE A 174 8.14 0.23 -27.18
C ILE A 174 7.99 1.05 -25.90
N GLN A 175 7.39 2.22 -26.00
CA GLN A 175 6.98 2.98 -24.82
C GLN A 175 5.94 2.16 -24.07
N ARG A 176 6.23 1.84 -22.82
CA ARG A 176 5.25 1.22 -21.92
C ARG A 176 4.52 2.32 -21.18
N ASP A 177 3.23 2.34 -21.37
CA ASP A 177 2.36 3.28 -20.66
C ASP A 177 1.81 2.65 -19.35
N VAL A 178 2.15 1.41 -19.07
CA VAL A 178 1.64 0.70 -17.90
C VAL A 178 2.69 0.60 -16.82
N ASN A 179 2.37 1.19 -15.69
CA ASN A 179 3.08 1.05 -14.44
C ASN A 179 2.07 0.72 -13.34
N PRO A 180 1.87 -0.56 -13.03
CA PRO A 180 0.86 -0.97 -12.08
C PRO A 180 1.02 -0.27 -10.72
N VAL A 181 -0.10 0.08 -10.11
CA VAL A 181 -0.17 0.66 -8.77
C VAL A 181 -1.38 0.13 -8.02
N GLY A 182 -1.20 -0.15 -6.75
CA GLY A 182 -2.29 -0.54 -5.85
C GLY A 182 -1.99 -1.73 -4.95
N ILE A 183 -2.87 -1.96 -3.99
CA ILE A 183 -2.90 -3.20 -3.22
C ILE A 183 -3.60 -4.24 -4.08
N TYR A 184 -2.88 -5.27 -4.52
CA TYR A 184 -3.44 -6.27 -5.45
C TYR A 184 -3.42 -7.70 -4.92
N GLY A 185 -2.88 -7.88 -3.73
CA GLY A 185 -2.90 -9.13 -3.00
C GLY A 185 -3.84 -9.11 -1.80
N SER A 186 -3.86 -10.20 -1.04
CA SER A 186 -4.67 -10.28 0.16
C SER A 186 -4.09 -9.46 1.30
N VAL A 187 -4.99 -8.89 2.09
CA VAL A 187 -4.67 -8.25 3.38
C VAL A 187 -5.37 -9.05 4.49
N SER A 188 -4.65 -9.37 5.54
CA SER A 188 -5.21 -10.17 6.63
C SER A 188 -4.52 -9.91 7.96
N LEU A 189 -5.20 -10.24 9.04
CA LEU A 189 -4.61 -10.34 10.36
C LEU A 189 -4.23 -11.80 10.64
N ARG A 190 -3.01 -12.01 11.10
CA ARG A 190 -2.55 -13.27 11.70
C ARG A 190 -2.64 -13.12 13.22
N ILE A 191 -3.51 -13.93 13.83
CA ILE A 191 -3.76 -13.90 15.27
C ILE A 191 -3.25 -15.20 15.87
N GLN A 192 -2.32 -15.08 16.80
CA GLN A 192 -1.79 -16.19 17.58
C GLN A 192 -2.39 -16.14 18.97
N LYS A 193 -3.06 -17.22 19.37
CA LYS A 193 -3.71 -17.35 20.66
C LYS A 193 -2.76 -17.88 21.72
N GLY A 194 -2.82 -17.31 22.94
CA GLY A 194 -2.10 -17.80 24.11
C GLY A 194 -0.68 -17.24 24.30
N THR A 195 0.04 -17.79 25.27
CA THR A 195 1.33 -17.28 25.76
C THR A 195 2.57 -18.02 25.24
N GLY A 196 2.39 -19.10 24.49
CA GLY A 196 3.50 -19.92 23.99
C GLY A 196 3.83 -19.62 22.54
N PHE A 197 4.83 -18.76 22.30
CA PHE A 197 5.30 -18.46 20.94
C PHE A 197 6.73 -18.94 20.78
N ALA A 198 7.02 -19.60 19.66
CA ALA A 198 8.38 -19.81 19.21
C ALA A 198 8.75 -18.63 18.31
N GLU A 199 9.59 -17.74 18.79
CA GLU A 199 10.21 -16.70 17.99
C GLU A 199 11.51 -17.26 17.43
N ASN A 200 11.63 -17.26 16.09
CA ASN A 200 12.84 -17.71 15.37
C ASN A 200 13.35 -19.10 15.83
N PRO A 201 12.63 -20.20 15.58
CA PRO A 201 13.09 -21.51 15.97
C PRO A 201 14.42 -21.82 15.30
N GLU A 202 15.47 -22.02 16.10
CA GLU A 202 16.72 -22.56 15.62
C GLU A 202 16.59 -24.08 15.48
N PHE A 203 16.80 -24.57 14.28
CA PHE A 203 16.85 -26.00 14.02
C PHE A 203 18.32 -26.43 14.04
N SER A 204 18.71 -27.20 15.04
CA SER A 204 19.98 -27.92 15.04
C SER A 204 19.72 -29.39 14.81
N TYR A 205 20.50 -30.02 13.92
CA TYR A 205 20.53 -31.46 13.76
C TYR A 205 21.96 -31.98 13.93
N GLN A 206 22.09 -33.08 14.62
CA GLN A 206 23.34 -33.82 14.70
C GLN A 206 23.33 -34.88 13.58
N LEU A 207 24.41 -34.92 12.83
CA LEU A 207 24.68 -35.99 11.86
C LEU A 207 25.25 -37.23 12.56
#